data_c4270c81fc215ff2c238a2e4619d5b71
#
_entry.id   c4270c81fc215ff2c238a2e4619d5b71
#
_cell.length_a   1.000
_cell.length_b   1.000
_cell.length_c   1.000
_cell.angle_alpha   90.00
_cell.angle_beta   90.00
_cell.angle_gamma   90.00
#
_symmetry.space_group_name_H-M   'P 1'
#
loop_
_entity.id
_entity.type
_entity.pdbx_description
1 polymer ?
#
loop_
_entity_poly.entity_id
_entity_poly.type
_entity_poly.pdbx_seq_one_letter_code
_entity_poly.pdbx_strand_id
1 'polypeptide(L)'
;AAKTAVLANVLLDARTTPKSVEREGIGAFTEERVRELAAAGQTVCLVSRAETTANGVRLSVRPEILDQTGLLASVQGTSNLLLLHTDLMGTVGTVSIAPGVDQTAYGLFSDLADILETIS
;
A
#
# COMPACT_ATOMS: atom_id res chain seq x y z
N ALA A 1 -2.10 -5.59 -5.64
CA ALA A 1 -3.44 -5.42 -6.23
C ALA A 1 -4.57 -5.79 -5.27
N ALA A 2 -4.55 -6.97 -4.60
CA ALA A 2 -5.64 -7.36 -3.70
C ALA A 2 -5.79 -6.37 -2.53
N LYS A 3 -4.71 -6.07 -1.80
CA LYS A 3 -4.72 -5.09 -0.71
C LYS A 3 -5.19 -3.71 -1.18
N THR A 4 -4.75 -3.27 -2.36
CA THR A 4 -5.15 -1.97 -2.94
C THR A 4 -6.64 -1.91 -3.18
N ALA A 5 -7.23 -2.97 -3.77
CA ALA A 5 -8.67 -3.04 -4.02
C ALA A 5 -9.49 -3.06 -2.73
N VAL A 6 -9.06 -3.84 -1.72
CA VAL A 6 -9.74 -3.90 -0.41
C VAL A 6 -9.72 -2.53 0.27
N LEU A 7 -8.55 -1.88 0.36
CA LEU A 7 -8.44 -0.57 0.98
C LEU A 7 -9.26 0.50 0.25
N ALA A 8 -9.27 0.47 -1.10
CA ALA A 8 -10.09 1.39 -1.88
C ALA A 8 -11.59 1.17 -1.66
N ASN A 9 -12.04 -0.08 -1.53
CA ASN A 9 -13.44 -0.36 -1.24
C ASN A 9 -13.85 0.14 0.15
N VAL A 10 -12.98 -0.03 1.15
CA VAL A 10 -13.27 0.36 2.53
C VAL A 10 -13.17 1.88 2.73
N LEU A 11 -12.14 2.52 2.14
CA LEU A 11 -11.82 3.91 2.41
C LEU A 11 -12.41 4.90 1.39
N LEU A 12 -12.68 4.46 0.16
CA LEU A 12 -13.11 5.30 -0.96
C LEU A 12 -14.43 4.85 -1.61
N ASP A 13 -15.10 3.83 -1.06
CA ASP A 13 -16.32 3.20 -1.64
C ASP A 13 -16.16 2.84 -3.13
N ALA A 14 -15.00 2.31 -3.51
CA ALA A 14 -14.63 2.12 -4.91
C ALA A 14 -15.41 1.01 -5.62
N ARG A 15 -15.97 0.04 -4.89
CA ARG A 15 -16.73 -1.13 -5.41
C ARG A 15 -15.98 -1.87 -6.51
N THR A 16 -14.72 -2.12 -6.30
CA THR A 16 -13.77 -2.66 -7.29
C THR A 16 -13.27 -4.05 -6.92
N THR A 17 -12.57 -4.69 -7.84
CA THR A 17 -11.92 -5.98 -7.64
C THR A 17 -10.42 -5.88 -7.94
N PRO A 18 -9.60 -6.85 -7.49
CA PRO A 18 -8.17 -6.86 -7.82
C PRO A 18 -7.86 -6.88 -9.32
N LYS A 19 -8.82 -7.30 -10.17
CA LYS A 19 -8.67 -7.32 -11.63
C LYS A 19 -8.65 -5.93 -12.26
N SER A 20 -9.31 -4.96 -11.61
CA SER A 20 -9.40 -3.56 -12.07
C SER A 20 -8.17 -2.72 -11.70
N VAL A 21 -7.23 -3.26 -10.93
CA VAL A 21 -6.02 -2.55 -10.53
C VAL A 21 -5.01 -2.59 -11.68
N GLU A 22 -4.62 -1.44 -12.18
CA GLU A 22 -3.51 -1.29 -13.13
C GLU A 22 -2.22 -1.79 -12.48
N ARG A 23 -1.48 -2.69 -13.16
CA ARG A 23 -0.29 -3.33 -12.57
C ARG A 23 0.89 -3.26 -13.50
N GLU A 24 2.01 -2.83 -12.94
CA GLU A 24 3.32 -2.89 -13.55
C GLU A 24 4.28 -3.61 -12.59
N GLY A 25 5.01 -4.58 -13.12
CA GLY A 25 6.00 -5.33 -12.34
C GLY A 25 7.35 -4.64 -12.30
N ILE A 26 8.19 -5.04 -11.34
CA ILE A 26 9.55 -4.52 -11.17
C ILE A 26 10.56 -5.08 -12.21
N GLY A 27 10.13 -5.97 -13.10
CA GLY A 27 11.02 -6.67 -14.03
C GLY A 27 11.80 -5.80 -15.02
N ALA A 28 11.40 -4.53 -15.21
CA ALA A 28 12.14 -3.57 -16.02
C ALA A 28 13.39 -3.01 -15.30
N PHE A 29 13.52 -3.20 -13.97
CA PHE A 29 14.66 -2.73 -13.19
C PHE A 29 15.72 -3.82 -13.09
N THR A 30 16.80 -3.67 -13.85
CA THR A 30 17.97 -4.54 -13.76
C THR A 30 18.76 -4.27 -12.48
N GLU A 31 19.58 -5.23 -12.06
CA GLU A 31 20.47 -5.06 -10.90
C GLU A 31 21.40 -3.84 -11.06
N GLU A 32 21.91 -3.64 -12.27
CA GLU A 32 22.76 -2.49 -12.60
C GLU A 32 22.01 -1.17 -12.41
N ARG A 33 20.77 -1.09 -12.89
CA ARG A 33 19.93 0.10 -12.72
C ARG A 33 19.62 0.39 -11.25
N VAL A 34 19.39 -0.64 -10.45
CA VAL A 34 19.16 -0.48 -9.00
C VAL A 34 20.41 0.05 -8.30
N ARG A 35 21.61 -0.43 -8.69
CA ARG A 35 22.88 0.09 -8.14
C ARG A 35 23.13 1.56 -8.52
N GLU A 36 22.84 1.94 -9.75
CA GLU A 36 22.93 3.35 -10.19
C GLU A 36 22.02 4.25 -9.36
N LEU A 37 20.76 3.85 -9.18
CA LEU A 37 19.81 4.59 -8.36
C LEU A 37 20.30 4.72 -6.91
N ALA A 38 20.80 3.64 -6.32
CA ALA A 38 21.35 3.66 -4.97
C ALA A 38 22.54 4.62 -4.84
N ALA A 39 23.44 4.65 -5.82
CA ALA A 39 24.57 5.59 -5.86
C ALA A 39 24.10 7.06 -5.98
N ALA A 40 22.93 7.30 -6.58
CA ALA A 40 22.30 8.62 -6.67
C ALA A 40 21.44 8.98 -5.45
N GLY A 41 21.42 8.17 -4.38
CA GLY A 41 20.57 8.39 -3.21
C GLY A 41 19.10 8.06 -3.45
N GLN A 42 18.81 7.27 -4.47
CA GLN A 42 17.46 6.85 -4.85
C GLN A 42 17.24 5.35 -4.64
N THR A 43 15.99 4.95 -4.55
CA THR A 43 15.59 3.55 -4.49
C THR A 43 14.34 3.32 -5.34
N VAL A 44 14.06 2.08 -5.68
CA VAL A 44 12.82 1.70 -6.35
C VAL A 44 11.93 0.92 -5.38
N CYS A 45 10.70 1.37 -5.25
CA CYS A 45 9.69 0.72 -4.40
C CYS A 45 8.45 0.41 -5.23
N LEU A 46 7.79 -0.71 -4.92
CA LEU A 46 6.48 -1.02 -5.49
C LEU A 46 5.42 -0.26 -4.70
N VAL A 47 4.84 0.77 -5.33
CA VAL A 47 3.88 1.67 -4.69
C VAL A 47 2.47 1.35 -5.18
N SER A 48 1.54 1.26 -4.21
CA SER A 48 0.10 1.14 -4.48
C SER A 48 -0.56 2.50 -4.33
N ARG A 49 -1.39 2.89 -5.31
CA ARG A 49 -2.16 4.13 -5.27
C ARG A 49 -3.64 3.87 -5.49
N ALA A 50 -4.46 4.62 -4.76
CA ALA A 50 -5.89 4.73 -4.99
C ALA A 50 -6.25 6.21 -4.98
N GLU A 51 -6.84 6.70 -6.07
CA GLU A 51 -7.14 8.11 -6.27
C GLU A 51 -8.59 8.30 -6.68
N THR A 52 -9.31 9.16 -5.99
CA THR A 52 -10.65 9.60 -6.42
C THR A 52 -10.52 10.57 -7.59
N THR A 53 -11.19 10.28 -8.68
CA THR A 53 -11.22 11.09 -9.89
C THR A 53 -12.66 11.44 -10.27
N ALA A 54 -12.84 12.33 -11.23
CA ALA A 54 -14.16 12.67 -11.75
C ALA A 54 -14.93 11.45 -12.33
N ASN A 55 -14.20 10.40 -12.74
CA ASN A 55 -14.76 9.20 -13.38
C ASN A 55 -14.79 7.98 -12.41
N GLY A 56 -14.62 8.18 -11.12
CA GLY A 56 -14.56 7.12 -10.12
C GLY A 56 -13.17 6.98 -9.49
N VAL A 57 -12.88 5.81 -8.93
CA VAL A 57 -11.61 5.56 -8.26
C VAL A 57 -10.63 4.86 -9.21
N ARG A 58 -9.46 5.45 -9.38
CA ARG A 58 -8.34 4.87 -10.13
C ARG A 58 -7.40 4.14 -9.20
N LEU A 59 -7.03 2.92 -9.57
CA LEU A 59 -6.18 2.04 -8.78
C LEU A 59 -4.95 1.61 -9.57
N SER A 60 -3.77 1.72 -8.98
CA SER A 60 -2.54 1.25 -9.60
C SER A 60 -1.58 0.63 -8.58
N VAL A 61 -0.75 -0.30 -9.07
CA VAL A 61 0.42 -0.84 -8.35
C VAL A 61 1.56 -0.86 -9.35
N ARG A 62 2.58 -0.04 -9.13
CA ARG A 62 3.72 0.10 -10.03
C ARG A 62 5.00 0.46 -9.29
N PRO A 63 6.18 0.16 -9.87
CA PRO A 63 7.45 0.62 -9.33
C PRO A 63 7.57 2.14 -9.47
N GLU A 64 8.02 2.80 -8.42
CA GLU A 64 8.34 4.22 -8.40
C GLU A 64 9.78 4.42 -7.91
N ILE A 65 10.50 5.34 -8.56
CA ILE A 65 11.82 5.77 -8.09
C ILE A 65 11.60 6.86 -7.04
N LEU A 66 12.12 6.61 -5.85
CA LEU A 66 11.93 7.46 -4.66
C LEU A 66 13.29 7.90 -4.13
N ASP A 67 13.34 9.06 -3.49
CA ASP A 67 14.47 9.47 -2.67
C ASP A 67 14.59 8.52 -1.47
N GLN A 68 15.81 8.05 -1.16
CA GLN A 68 16.04 7.13 -0.04
C GLN A 68 15.71 7.74 1.33
N THR A 69 15.70 9.06 1.43
CA THR A 69 15.31 9.79 2.64
C THR A 69 13.81 10.02 2.73
N GLY A 70 13.06 9.69 1.67
CA GLY A 70 11.62 9.87 1.60
C GLY A 70 10.86 8.90 2.50
N LEU A 71 9.71 9.33 3.00
CA LEU A 71 8.87 8.56 3.92
C LEU A 71 8.48 7.18 3.35
N LEU A 72 8.09 7.12 2.08
CA LEU A 72 7.74 5.84 1.43
C LEU A 72 8.94 4.90 1.28
N ALA A 73 10.15 5.44 1.11
CA ALA A 73 11.37 4.66 0.97
C ALA A 73 11.90 4.14 2.33
N SER A 74 11.47 4.73 3.44
CA SER A 74 11.89 4.32 4.80
C SER A 74 11.31 2.97 5.23
N VAL A 75 10.27 2.48 4.53
CA VAL A 75 9.59 1.23 4.85
C VAL A 75 10.34 0.05 4.24
N GLN A 76 10.87 -0.83 5.08
CA GLN A 76 11.67 -1.97 4.65
C GLN A 76 11.14 -3.30 5.19
N GLY A 77 11.54 -4.40 4.55
CA GLY A 77 11.20 -5.76 4.95
C GLY A 77 9.68 -6.01 4.90
N THR A 78 9.11 -6.49 5.99
CA THR A 78 7.67 -6.75 6.13
C THR A 78 6.86 -5.53 6.57
N SER A 79 7.53 -4.41 6.89
CA SER A 79 6.87 -3.19 7.32
C SER A 79 5.91 -2.64 6.26
N ASN A 80 4.87 -1.96 6.71
CA ASN A 80 3.87 -1.35 5.82
C ASN A 80 3.63 0.10 6.22
N LEU A 81 3.41 0.95 5.23
CA LEU A 81 3.03 2.34 5.40
C LEU A 81 1.79 2.61 4.55
N LEU A 82 0.75 3.15 5.17
CA LEU A 82 -0.43 3.66 4.49
C LEU A 82 -0.49 5.18 4.69
N LEU A 83 -0.53 5.93 3.60
CA LEU A 83 -0.71 7.37 3.60
C LEU A 83 -2.09 7.72 3.04
N LEU A 84 -2.79 8.59 3.73
CA LEU A 84 -4.08 9.14 3.33
C LEU A 84 -3.92 10.64 3.11
N HIS A 85 -4.17 11.10 1.91
CA HIS A 85 -4.22 12.52 1.58
C HIS A 85 -5.65 13.00 1.74
N THR A 86 -5.86 13.87 2.71
CA THR A 86 -7.19 14.39 3.06
C THR A 86 -7.28 15.88 2.71
N ASP A 87 -8.49 16.38 2.55
CA ASP A 87 -8.76 17.77 2.23
C ASP A 87 -8.53 18.71 3.43
N LEU A 88 -8.84 18.27 4.65
CA LEU A 88 -8.79 19.11 5.85
C LEU A 88 -7.55 18.87 6.72
N MET A 89 -7.08 17.63 6.82
CA MET A 89 -5.97 17.25 7.70
C MET A 89 -4.63 17.11 6.97
N GLY A 90 -4.59 17.35 5.66
CA GLY A 90 -3.40 17.11 4.86
C GLY A 90 -3.07 15.60 4.75
N THR A 91 -1.80 15.24 4.87
CA THR A 91 -1.37 13.85 4.80
C THR A 91 -1.29 13.25 6.18
N VAL A 92 -2.09 12.22 6.41
CA VAL A 92 -2.03 11.39 7.62
C VAL A 92 -1.63 9.98 7.26
N GLY A 93 -1.06 9.24 8.20
CA GLY A 93 -0.59 7.89 7.89
C GLY A 93 -0.52 6.99 9.09
N THR A 94 -0.44 5.70 8.80
CA THR A 94 -0.19 4.65 9.78
C THR A 94 0.95 3.77 9.29
N VAL A 95 1.78 3.34 10.21
CA VAL A 95 2.91 2.45 9.94
C VAL A 95 2.82 1.20 10.82
N SER A 96 3.09 0.05 10.21
CA SER A 96 3.31 -1.21 10.92
C SER A 96 4.76 -1.61 10.71
N ILE A 97 5.51 -1.74 11.80
CA ILE A 97 6.95 -2.00 11.76
C ILE A 97 7.20 -3.49 11.97
N ALA A 98 7.83 -4.12 10.98
CA ALA A 98 8.25 -5.51 11.00
C ALA A 98 7.16 -6.49 11.53
N PRO A 99 5.89 -6.42 11.06
CA PRO A 99 4.86 -7.33 11.53
C PRO A 99 5.22 -8.78 11.18
N GLY A 100 4.95 -9.68 12.12
CA GLY A 100 5.12 -11.11 11.96
C GLY A 100 3.79 -11.84 11.74
N VAL A 101 3.82 -13.16 11.91
CA VAL A 101 2.62 -14.00 11.75
C VAL A 101 1.62 -13.81 12.89
N ASP A 102 2.08 -13.45 14.07
CA ASP A 102 1.25 -13.26 15.26
C ASP A 102 0.25 -12.13 15.09
N GLN A 103 0.67 -11.01 14.45
CA GLN A 103 -0.21 -9.88 14.15
C GLN A 103 -1.31 -10.27 13.15
N THR A 104 -0.99 -11.12 12.19
CA THR A 104 -1.99 -11.64 11.24
C THR A 104 -2.98 -12.57 11.93
N ALA A 105 -2.48 -13.47 12.79
CA ALA A 105 -3.31 -14.36 13.59
C ALA A 105 -4.23 -13.59 14.55
N TYR A 106 -3.71 -12.55 15.20
CA TYR A 106 -4.49 -11.67 16.05
C TYR A 106 -5.61 -10.95 15.28
N GLY A 107 -5.31 -10.43 14.10
CA GLY A 107 -6.32 -9.79 13.24
C GLY A 107 -7.45 -10.75 12.87
N LEU A 108 -7.13 -11.97 12.44
CA LEU A 108 -8.14 -13.00 12.14
C LEU A 108 -8.98 -13.38 13.36
N PHE A 109 -8.35 -13.48 14.53
CA PHE A 109 -9.06 -13.78 15.77
C PHE A 109 -10.01 -12.64 16.18
N SER A 110 -9.56 -11.40 16.05
CA SER A 110 -10.37 -10.21 16.30
C SER A 110 -11.59 -10.16 15.40
N ASP A 111 -11.40 -10.34 14.09
CA ASP A 111 -12.49 -10.37 13.12
C ASP A 111 -13.52 -11.47 13.43
N LEU A 112 -13.05 -12.66 13.87
CA LEU A 112 -13.93 -13.75 14.27
C LEU A 112 -14.75 -13.41 15.53
N ALA A 113 -14.12 -12.75 16.51
CA ALA A 113 -14.82 -12.31 17.72
C ALA A 113 -15.90 -11.27 17.39
N ASP A 114 -15.59 -10.29 16.55
CA ASP A 114 -16.54 -9.26 16.12
C ASP A 114 -17.74 -9.85 15.37
N ILE A 115 -17.50 -10.86 14.51
CA ILE A 115 -18.58 -11.59 13.82
C ILE A 115 -19.48 -12.29 14.83
N LEU A 116 -18.90 -12.97 15.82
CA LEU A 116 -19.68 -13.69 16.84
C LEU A 116 -20.54 -12.74 17.68
N GLU A 117 -20.02 -11.57 18.05
CA GLU A 117 -20.78 -10.54 18.76
C GLU A 117 -21.93 -9.98 17.93
N THR A 118 -21.72 -9.83 16.60
CA THR A 118 -22.74 -9.28 15.70
C THR A 118 -23.91 -10.23 15.46
N ILE A 119 -23.70 -11.55 15.54
CA ILE A 119 -24.74 -12.57 15.32
C ILE A 119 -25.40 -13.08 16.62
N SER A 120 -24.92 -12.61 17.77
CA SER A 120 -25.46 -12.94 19.10
C SER A 120 -26.56 -11.98 19.48
#